data_6c2b8e8eaf78546ddc3f78433089705b
#
_entry.id   6c2b8e8eaf78546ddc3f78433089705b
#
_cell.length_a   1.000
_cell.length_b   1.000
_cell.length_c   1.000
_cell.angle_alpha   90.00
_cell.angle_beta   90.00
_cell.angle_gamma   90.00
#
_symmetry.space_group_name_H-M   'P 1'
#
loop_
_entity.id
_entity.type
_entity.pdbx_description
1 polymer ?
#
loop_
_entity_poly.entity_id
_entity_poly.type
_entity_poly.pdbx_seq_one_letter_code
_entity_poly.pdbx_strand_id
1 'polypeptide(L)'
;MSILSRSSDRRAQPAIGVTWSLPGRASSCGCWCTRSLTGVFDVEPIFFGAPHEFRDWLERHHATATECVVGYWKTHTGKPSLRWADAVREALCFGWIDGQTRSIDDERHMQRFTPRKSRRWSAVNVALVAELEAEGRMTEAGRRAFAARDTSEEPYSTSKRPSRLPPEFDERLRRDHPTAAAFWDSTPPSYRKMRAFWISEAKRPETRERRFGLLIEACDAGERLQ
;
A
#
# COMPACT_ATOMS: atom_id res chain seq x y z
N MET A 1 -71.15 14.57 9.88
CA MET A 1 -70.49 14.53 11.21
C MET A 1 -69.00 14.53 10.96
N SER A 2 -68.38 15.56 11.45
CA SER A 2 -66.99 16.02 11.16
C SER A 2 -65.93 15.06 11.56
N ILE A 3 -64.88 14.95 10.69
CA ILE A 3 -63.61 14.31 11.02
C ILE A 3 -62.52 15.35 10.85
N LEU A 4 -61.87 15.68 11.95
CA LEU A 4 -60.75 16.59 12.05
C LEU A 4 -59.43 15.91 11.56
N SER A 5 -58.77 16.52 10.57
CA SER A 5 -57.44 16.23 10.14
C SER A 5 -56.43 16.78 11.14
N ARG A 6 -55.45 15.97 11.56
CA ARG A 6 -54.25 16.46 12.24
C ARG A 6 -53.07 16.40 11.28
N SER A 7 -52.64 17.58 10.90
CA SER A 7 -51.35 17.86 10.22
C SER A 7 -50.20 17.61 11.18
N SER A 8 -49.24 16.75 10.79
CA SER A 8 -47.96 16.56 11.48
C SER A 8 -46.89 17.36 10.77
N ASP A 9 -46.53 18.43 11.39
CA ASP A 9 -45.45 19.35 11.05
C ASP A 9 -44.09 18.63 11.24
N ARG A 10 -43.41 18.27 10.15
CA ARG A 10 -42.03 17.80 10.17
C ARG A 10 -41.12 18.98 9.92
N ARG A 11 -40.55 19.48 11.00
CA ARG A 11 -39.46 20.47 10.92
C ARG A 11 -38.26 19.82 10.24
N ALA A 12 -37.89 20.38 9.11
CA ALA A 12 -36.62 20.11 8.42
C ALA A 12 -35.45 20.65 9.25
N GLN A 13 -34.47 19.80 9.52
CA GLN A 13 -33.20 20.22 10.07
C GLN A 13 -32.34 20.82 8.95
N PRO A 14 -31.55 21.87 9.21
CA PRO A 14 -30.68 22.46 8.18
C PRO A 14 -29.47 21.58 7.90
N ALA A 15 -29.23 21.33 6.63
CA ALA A 15 -28.02 20.72 6.15
C ALA A 15 -26.81 21.61 6.51
N ILE A 16 -25.84 21.06 7.20
CA ILE A 16 -24.55 21.69 7.45
C ILE A 16 -23.78 21.68 6.14
N GLY A 17 -23.86 22.78 5.41
CA GLY A 17 -23.07 23.00 4.20
C GLY A 17 -21.60 23.22 4.56
N VAL A 18 -20.75 22.24 4.29
CA VAL A 18 -19.30 22.42 4.31
C VAL A 18 -18.91 23.09 3.00
N THR A 19 -18.73 24.40 3.05
CA THR A 19 -18.20 25.19 1.93
C THR A 19 -16.70 25.04 1.89
N TRP A 20 -16.19 24.38 0.86
CA TRP A 20 -14.77 24.32 0.55
C TRP A 20 -14.38 25.62 -0.17
N SER A 21 -13.72 26.53 0.56
CA SER A 21 -13.09 27.72 -0.05
C SER A 21 -11.78 27.30 -0.70
N LEU A 22 -11.67 27.54 -2.00
CA LEU A 22 -10.42 27.46 -2.74
C LEU A 22 -9.52 28.64 -2.32
N PRO A 23 -8.24 28.43 -1.97
CA PRO A 23 -7.32 29.55 -1.75
C PRO A 23 -6.99 30.22 -3.07
N GLY A 24 -7.19 31.53 -3.08
CA GLY A 24 -6.90 32.41 -4.19
C GLY A 24 -5.40 32.48 -4.54
N ARG A 25 -5.13 32.72 -5.81
CA ARG A 25 -3.81 33.07 -6.33
C ARG A 25 -3.21 34.26 -5.58
N ALA A 26 -2.05 34.06 -4.97
CA ALA A 26 -1.19 35.12 -4.52
C ALA A 26 0.15 35.03 -5.26
N SER A 27 0.52 36.20 -5.80
CA SER A 27 1.70 36.48 -6.62
C SER A 27 3.02 36.34 -5.85
N SER A 28 4.03 35.89 -6.56
CA SER A 28 5.47 36.18 -6.49
C SER A 28 6.06 36.74 -5.18
N CYS A 29 6.96 35.93 -4.58
CA CYS A 29 8.32 36.40 -4.25
C CYS A 29 9.24 35.24 -3.91
N GLY A 30 10.32 35.17 -4.63
CA GLY A 30 11.69 34.92 -4.28
C GLY A 30 12.07 33.65 -3.47
N CYS A 31 12.69 32.72 -4.21
CA CYS A 31 13.92 32.01 -3.83
C CYS A 31 13.93 31.28 -2.48
N TRP A 32 13.98 29.99 -2.59
CA TRP A 32 15.01 29.08 -2.09
C TRP A 32 14.60 27.65 -2.47
N CYS A 33 15.09 27.24 -3.63
CA CYS A 33 15.06 25.85 -4.04
C CYS A 33 16.02 25.05 -3.15
N THR A 34 15.56 24.55 -2.04
CA THR A 34 16.14 23.34 -1.47
C THR A 34 15.42 22.17 -2.11
N ARG A 35 16.01 21.65 -3.16
CA ARG A 35 15.66 20.36 -3.76
C ARG A 35 15.84 19.31 -2.69
N SER A 36 14.80 19.03 -1.92
CA SER A 36 14.76 17.88 -1.03
C SER A 36 14.71 16.61 -1.90
N LEU A 37 15.79 15.85 -1.87
CA LEU A 37 15.95 14.55 -2.56
C LEU A 37 15.09 13.44 -1.92
N THR A 38 13.86 13.73 -1.53
CA THR A 38 12.90 12.76 -0.97
C THR A 38 11.59 12.81 -1.75
N GLY A 39 11.69 12.73 -3.08
CA GLY A 39 10.51 12.67 -3.92
C GLY A 39 9.76 11.36 -3.78
N VAL A 40 8.59 11.37 -3.13
CA VAL A 40 7.48 10.45 -3.46
C VAL A 40 6.12 10.92 -2.87
N PHE A 41 6.07 11.82 -1.87
CA PHE A 41 4.80 12.23 -1.27
C PHE A 41 4.78 13.76 -1.03
N ASP A 42 4.54 14.55 -2.08
CA ASP A 42 4.23 15.98 -1.95
C ASP A 42 2.71 16.25 -1.76
N VAL A 43 1.93 15.16 -1.55
CA VAL A 43 0.47 15.24 -1.38
C VAL A 43 0.13 14.95 0.08
N GLU A 44 -0.66 15.82 0.69
CA GLU A 44 -1.20 15.58 2.03
C GLU A 44 -2.08 14.32 2.05
N PRO A 45 -1.90 13.44 3.07
CA PRO A 45 -2.70 12.23 3.19
C PRO A 45 -4.14 12.56 3.61
N ILE A 46 -5.10 11.88 2.99
CA ILE A 46 -6.51 11.92 3.36
C ILE A 46 -6.77 10.79 4.36
N PHE A 47 -7.32 11.13 5.53
CA PHE A 47 -7.68 10.16 6.56
C PHE A 47 -9.16 9.80 6.42
N PHE A 48 -9.43 8.53 6.12
CA PHE A 48 -10.78 7.98 6.05
C PHE A 48 -11.06 7.18 7.34
N GLY A 49 -12.22 7.38 7.94
CA GLY A 49 -12.64 6.66 9.13
C GLY A 49 -13.20 5.27 8.81
N ALA A 50 -13.74 5.09 7.61
CA ALA A 50 -14.43 3.87 7.19
C ALA A 50 -14.26 3.57 5.69
N PRO A 51 -14.47 2.29 5.25
CA PRO A 51 -14.29 1.88 3.86
C PRO A 51 -15.18 2.67 2.87
N HIS A 52 -16.42 2.97 3.25
CA HIS A 52 -17.35 3.69 2.37
C HIS A 52 -16.88 5.11 2.04
N GLU A 53 -16.20 5.80 2.95
CA GLU A 53 -15.67 7.15 2.70
C GLU A 53 -14.59 7.14 1.59
N PHE A 54 -13.72 6.12 1.61
CA PHE A 54 -12.72 5.95 0.55
C PHE A 54 -13.37 5.52 -0.76
N ARG A 55 -14.43 4.68 -0.69
CA ARG A 55 -15.23 4.32 -1.86
C ARG A 55 -15.87 5.56 -2.50
N ASP A 56 -16.49 6.43 -1.71
CA ASP A 56 -17.11 7.67 -2.19
C ASP A 56 -16.09 8.61 -2.84
N TRP A 57 -14.86 8.63 -2.31
CA TRP A 57 -13.76 9.35 -2.93
C TRP A 57 -13.40 8.75 -4.29
N LEU A 58 -13.24 7.42 -4.37
CA LEU A 58 -12.95 6.72 -5.61
C LEU A 58 -14.06 6.90 -6.65
N GLU A 59 -15.31 6.86 -6.27
CA GLU A 59 -16.45 7.09 -7.17
C GLU A 59 -16.36 8.45 -7.86
N ARG A 60 -15.95 9.47 -7.13
CA ARG A 60 -15.83 10.82 -7.66
C ARG A 60 -14.53 11.09 -8.43
N HIS A 61 -13.45 10.41 -8.09
CA HIS A 61 -12.11 10.82 -8.52
C HIS A 61 -11.32 9.76 -9.29
N HIS A 62 -11.72 8.47 -9.29
CA HIS A 62 -10.90 7.40 -9.88
C HIS A 62 -10.55 7.61 -11.36
N ALA A 63 -11.40 8.31 -12.12
CA ALA A 63 -11.21 8.54 -13.55
C ALA A 63 -10.28 9.72 -13.86
N THR A 64 -10.10 10.65 -12.92
CA THR A 64 -9.37 11.90 -13.14
C THR A 64 -8.12 12.04 -12.28
N ALA A 65 -8.13 11.46 -11.08
CA ALA A 65 -6.98 11.53 -10.18
C ALA A 65 -5.87 10.56 -10.62
N THR A 66 -4.63 11.00 -10.47
CA THR A 66 -3.44 10.20 -10.76
C THR A 66 -2.97 9.39 -9.56
N GLU A 67 -3.36 9.81 -8.35
CA GLU A 67 -3.05 9.16 -7.08
C GLU A 67 -3.98 9.62 -5.97
N CYS A 68 -4.04 8.81 -4.92
CA CYS A 68 -4.60 9.15 -3.62
C CYS A 68 -3.63 8.69 -2.54
N VAL A 69 -3.25 9.59 -1.63
CA VAL A 69 -2.45 9.23 -0.46
C VAL A 69 -3.41 9.06 0.72
N VAL A 70 -3.56 7.82 1.16
CA VAL A 70 -4.43 7.46 2.28
C VAL A 70 -3.64 7.47 3.56
N GLY A 71 -4.09 8.24 4.55
CA GLY A 71 -3.56 8.28 5.89
C GLY A 71 -4.22 7.24 6.80
N TYR A 72 -3.43 6.63 7.68
CA TYR A 72 -3.89 5.65 8.65
C TYR A 72 -3.41 6.01 10.04
N TRP A 73 -4.30 5.87 11.03
CA TRP A 73 -3.91 5.89 12.43
C TRP A 73 -3.39 4.52 12.85
N LYS A 74 -2.26 4.49 13.55
CA LYS A 74 -1.71 3.24 14.10
C LYS A 74 -2.62 2.70 15.21
N THR A 75 -2.68 1.39 15.34
CA THR A 75 -3.64 0.69 16.23
C THR A 75 -3.57 1.15 17.69
N HIS A 76 -2.36 1.50 18.18
CA HIS A 76 -2.18 1.93 19.56
C HIS A 76 -2.83 3.29 19.88
N THR A 77 -3.20 4.08 18.86
CA THR A 77 -3.85 5.39 19.07
C THR A 77 -5.32 5.27 19.45
N GLY A 78 -5.95 4.11 19.20
CA GLY A 78 -7.38 3.89 19.41
C GLY A 78 -8.31 4.75 18.53
N LYS A 79 -7.75 5.54 17.60
CA LYS A 79 -8.53 6.40 16.68
C LYS A 79 -9.19 5.58 15.58
N PRO A 80 -10.42 5.92 15.15
CA PRO A 80 -11.05 5.30 13.97
C PRO A 80 -10.17 5.47 12.75
N SER A 81 -9.98 4.40 12.01
CA SER A 81 -9.15 4.41 10.81
C SER A 81 -9.61 3.33 9.84
N LEU A 82 -9.63 3.66 8.57
CA LEU A 82 -9.73 2.67 7.51
C LEU A 82 -8.63 1.61 7.68
N ARG A 83 -8.97 0.33 7.54
CA ARG A 83 -7.96 -0.74 7.50
C ARG A 83 -7.36 -0.84 6.11
N TRP A 84 -6.06 -1.13 6.03
CA TRP A 84 -5.38 -1.34 4.75
C TRP A 84 -6.07 -2.39 3.86
N ALA A 85 -6.48 -3.52 4.43
CA ALA A 85 -7.13 -4.58 3.68
C ALA A 85 -8.46 -4.11 3.04
N ASP A 86 -9.24 -3.30 3.76
CA ASP A 86 -10.48 -2.74 3.26
C ASP A 86 -10.22 -1.68 2.18
N ALA A 87 -9.18 -0.86 2.35
CA ALA A 87 -8.75 0.10 1.33
C ALA A 87 -8.34 -0.58 0.02
N VAL A 88 -7.61 -1.70 0.09
CA VAL A 88 -7.24 -2.49 -1.10
C VAL A 88 -8.48 -3.05 -1.79
N ARG A 89 -9.47 -3.54 -1.04
CA ARG A 89 -10.74 -4.05 -1.61
C ARG A 89 -11.49 -2.95 -2.37
N GLU A 90 -11.62 -1.76 -1.77
CA GLU A 90 -12.26 -0.63 -2.46
C GLU A 90 -11.47 -0.19 -3.69
N ALA A 91 -10.15 -0.05 -3.58
CA ALA A 91 -9.30 0.33 -4.69
C ALA A 91 -9.42 -0.62 -5.89
N LEU A 92 -9.42 -1.94 -5.64
CA LEU A 92 -9.57 -2.95 -6.70
C LEU A 92 -10.90 -2.84 -7.43
N CYS A 93 -11.98 -2.45 -6.73
CA CYS A 93 -13.29 -2.22 -7.36
C CYS A 93 -13.23 -1.17 -8.48
N PHE A 94 -12.30 -0.21 -8.40
CA PHE A 94 -12.12 0.87 -9.38
C PHE A 94 -10.88 0.71 -10.26
N GLY A 95 -10.20 -0.43 -10.19
CA GLY A 95 -8.98 -0.69 -10.97
C GLY A 95 -7.76 0.04 -10.45
N TRP A 96 -7.75 0.38 -9.17
CA TRP A 96 -6.63 0.99 -8.45
C TRP A 96 -5.86 -0.05 -7.64
N ILE A 97 -4.64 0.28 -7.25
CA ILE A 97 -3.77 -0.59 -6.45
C ILE A 97 -2.96 0.22 -5.46
N ASP A 98 -2.66 -0.39 -4.33
CA ASP A 98 -1.75 0.14 -3.34
C ASP A 98 -0.30 0.14 -3.85
N GLY A 99 0.45 1.12 -3.40
CA GLY A 99 1.86 1.31 -3.71
C GLY A 99 2.71 1.41 -2.45
N GLN A 100 3.55 2.43 -2.40
CA GLN A 100 4.49 2.62 -1.31
C GLN A 100 3.77 3.05 -0.02
N THR A 101 4.27 2.53 1.10
CA THR A 101 3.88 2.92 2.46
C THR A 101 5.01 3.73 3.11
N ARG A 102 4.67 4.77 3.85
CA ARG A 102 5.62 5.60 4.61
C ARG A 102 5.07 5.91 6.00
N SER A 103 5.93 5.86 7.01
CA SER A 103 5.60 6.39 8.34
C SER A 103 5.59 7.92 8.29
N ILE A 104 4.59 8.55 8.90
CA ILE A 104 4.53 10.00 9.08
C ILE A 104 5.19 10.34 10.43
N ASP A 105 4.71 9.69 11.49
CA ASP A 105 5.17 9.86 12.87
C ASP A 105 4.86 8.59 13.70
N ASP A 106 4.94 8.70 15.02
CA ASP A 106 4.67 7.56 15.91
C ASP A 106 3.20 7.12 15.91
N GLU A 107 2.26 8.01 15.57
CA GLU A 107 0.83 7.73 15.55
C GLU A 107 0.28 7.39 14.15
N ARG A 108 0.95 7.83 13.07
CA ARG A 108 0.40 7.81 11.72
C ARG A 108 1.34 7.19 10.71
N HIS A 109 0.76 6.57 9.71
CA HIS A 109 1.44 6.21 8.47
C HIS A 109 0.53 6.52 7.28
N MET A 110 1.09 6.51 6.10
CA MET A 110 0.36 6.75 4.86
C MET A 110 0.73 5.73 3.80
N GLN A 111 -0.21 5.51 2.88
CA GLN A 111 -0.03 4.64 1.73
C GLN A 111 -0.57 5.29 0.48
N ARG A 112 0.21 5.17 -0.59
CA ARG A 112 -0.15 5.68 -1.90
C ARG A 112 -1.02 4.67 -2.64
N PHE A 113 -2.12 5.12 -3.22
CA PHE A 113 -2.95 4.37 -4.16
C PHE A 113 -2.90 5.04 -5.53
N THR A 114 -2.86 4.25 -6.59
CA THR A 114 -2.79 4.74 -7.98
C THR A 114 -3.63 3.87 -8.91
N PRO A 115 -4.07 4.41 -10.06
CA PRO A 115 -4.61 3.58 -11.12
C PRO A 115 -3.63 2.48 -11.50
N ARG A 116 -4.11 1.25 -11.64
CA ARG A 116 -3.27 0.10 -11.93
C ARG A 116 -2.72 0.15 -13.35
N LYS A 117 -1.40 0.23 -13.47
CA LYS A 117 -0.68 0.19 -14.75
C LYS A 117 -0.12 -1.21 -15.05
N SER A 118 0.22 -1.97 -14.01
CA SER A 118 0.79 -3.30 -14.17
C SER A 118 -0.26 -4.32 -14.60
N ARG A 119 0.05 -5.09 -15.63
CA ARG A 119 -0.76 -6.20 -16.11
C ARG A 119 -0.55 -7.49 -15.29
N ARG A 120 0.50 -7.56 -14.49
CA ARG A 120 0.76 -8.70 -13.58
C ARG A 120 -0.05 -8.55 -12.29
N TRP A 121 -0.76 -9.60 -11.93
CA TRP A 121 -1.60 -9.64 -10.73
C TRP A 121 -1.09 -10.68 -9.75
N SER A 122 -1.18 -10.39 -8.45
CA SER A 122 -0.94 -11.39 -7.41
C SER A 122 -2.13 -12.34 -7.30
N ALA A 123 -1.86 -13.58 -6.91
CA ALA A 123 -2.91 -14.58 -6.68
C ALA A 123 -3.94 -14.08 -5.65
N VAL A 124 -3.50 -13.34 -4.63
CA VAL A 124 -4.38 -12.73 -3.62
C VAL A 124 -5.33 -11.72 -4.26
N ASN A 125 -4.82 -10.82 -5.10
CA ASN A 125 -5.66 -9.80 -5.74
C ASN A 125 -6.62 -10.42 -6.78
N VAL A 126 -6.22 -11.51 -7.45
CA VAL A 126 -7.12 -12.25 -8.34
C VAL A 126 -8.28 -12.88 -7.56
N ALA A 127 -7.99 -13.50 -6.42
CA ALA A 127 -9.02 -14.06 -5.54
C ALA A 127 -9.96 -12.99 -4.99
N LEU A 128 -9.40 -11.85 -4.53
CA LEU A 128 -10.20 -10.72 -4.05
C LEU A 128 -11.13 -10.16 -5.11
N VAL A 129 -10.69 -10.05 -6.37
CA VAL A 129 -11.56 -9.60 -7.47
C VAL A 129 -12.72 -10.57 -7.69
N ALA A 130 -12.48 -11.89 -7.61
CA ALA A 130 -13.56 -12.87 -7.74
C ALA A 130 -14.60 -12.74 -6.61
N GLU A 131 -14.14 -12.51 -5.37
CA GLU A 131 -15.03 -12.23 -4.23
C GLU A 131 -15.84 -10.95 -4.45
N LEU A 132 -15.17 -9.85 -4.83
CA LEU A 132 -15.79 -8.55 -5.07
C LEU A 132 -16.79 -8.56 -6.24
N GLU A 133 -16.54 -9.39 -7.24
CA GLU A 133 -17.48 -9.62 -8.35
C GLU A 133 -18.72 -10.37 -7.87
N ALA A 134 -18.54 -11.41 -7.05
CA ALA A 134 -19.67 -12.16 -6.46
C ALA A 134 -20.49 -11.29 -5.50
N GLU A 135 -19.85 -10.34 -4.79
CA GLU A 135 -20.53 -9.34 -3.95
C GLU A 135 -21.23 -8.21 -4.76
N GLY A 136 -21.05 -8.18 -6.08
CA GLY A 136 -21.60 -7.12 -6.95
C GLY A 136 -20.95 -5.74 -6.75
N ARG A 137 -19.75 -5.68 -6.16
CA ARG A 137 -19.09 -4.43 -5.79
C ARG A 137 -18.15 -3.87 -6.88
N MET A 138 -17.78 -4.71 -7.84
CA MET A 138 -16.89 -4.29 -8.92
C MET A 138 -17.53 -3.27 -9.84
N THR A 139 -16.82 -2.20 -10.13
CA THR A 139 -17.21 -1.21 -11.13
C THR A 139 -16.72 -1.62 -12.52
N GLU A 140 -17.25 -0.95 -13.56
CA GLU A 140 -16.78 -1.16 -14.93
C GLU A 140 -15.27 -0.82 -15.09
N ALA A 141 -14.76 0.18 -14.38
CA ALA A 141 -13.33 0.53 -14.38
C ALA A 141 -12.48 -0.60 -13.79
N GLY A 142 -12.93 -1.19 -12.69
CA GLY A 142 -12.27 -2.34 -12.07
C GLY A 142 -12.26 -3.56 -12.97
N ARG A 143 -13.40 -3.88 -13.60
CA ARG A 143 -13.50 -4.99 -14.56
C ARG A 143 -12.58 -4.81 -15.77
N ARG A 144 -12.51 -3.60 -16.35
CA ARG A 144 -11.60 -3.30 -17.45
C ARG A 144 -10.13 -3.49 -17.02
N ALA A 145 -9.73 -2.99 -15.86
CA ALA A 145 -8.38 -3.16 -15.35
C ALA A 145 -8.03 -4.65 -15.13
N PHE A 146 -8.98 -5.44 -14.65
CA PHE A 146 -8.81 -6.88 -14.43
C PHE A 146 -8.77 -7.65 -15.76
N ALA A 147 -9.63 -7.31 -16.73
CA ALA A 147 -9.63 -7.92 -18.04
C ALA A 147 -8.32 -7.68 -18.83
N ALA A 148 -7.68 -6.54 -18.61
CA ALA A 148 -6.40 -6.20 -19.22
C ALA A 148 -5.19 -6.94 -18.60
N ARG A 149 -5.41 -7.82 -17.59
CA ARG A 149 -4.32 -8.56 -16.95
C ARG A 149 -3.61 -9.50 -17.92
N ASP A 150 -2.34 -9.74 -17.64
CA ASP A 150 -1.56 -10.74 -18.34
C ASP A 150 -1.96 -12.14 -17.84
N THR A 151 -2.45 -12.97 -18.74
CA THR A 151 -2.84 -14.37 -18.48
C THR A 151 -1.83 -15.38 -19.03
N SER A 152 -0.73 -14.90 -19.63
CA SER A 152 0.32 -15.77 -20.17
C SER A 152 1.16 -16.43 -19.07
N GLU A 153 1.19 -15.84 -17.88
CA GLU A 153 1.86 -16.36 -16.69
C GLU A 153 0.85 -16.56 -15.56
N GLU A 154 1.10 -17.55 -14.70
CA GLU A 154 0.32 -17.69 -13.45
C GLU A 154 0.43 -16.44 -12.57
N PRO A 155 -0.65 -16.08 -11.85
CA PRO A 155 -0.60 -14.99 -10.88
C PRO A 155 0.52 -15.23 -9.86
N TYR A 156 1.36 -14.21 -9.66
CA TYR A 156 2.47 -14.34 -8.72
C TYR A 156 1.97 -14.45 -7.27
N SER A 157 2.67 -15.26 -6.47
CA SER A 157 2.39 -15.38 -5.04
C SER A 157 3.60 -14.96 -4.21
N THR A 158 3.38 -14.03 -3.29
CA THR A 158 4.41 -13.65 -2.31
C THR A 158 4.64 -14.74 -1.25
N SER A 159 3.69 -15.67 -1.09
CA SER A 159 3.86 -16.83 -0.19
C SER A 159 4.87 -17.85 -0.73
N LYS A 160 5.03 -17.93 -2.05
CA LYS A 160 6.03 -18.78 -2.72
C LYS A 160 7.46 -18.19 -2.66
N ARG A 161 7.65 -17.00 -2.08
CA ARG A 161 8.99 -16.42 -1.94
C ARG A 161 9.82 -17.23 -0.96
N PRO A 162 11.10 -17.55 -1.30
CA PRO A 162 11.99 -18.23 -0.38
C PRO A 162 12.03 -17.53 0.98
N SER A 163 11.84 -18.28 2.05
CA SER A 163 11.89 -17.77 3.43
C SER A 163 13.25 -17.98 4.09
N ARG A 164 14.12 -18.75 3.44
CA ARG A 164 15.46 -19.10 3.89
C ARG A 164 16.46 -18.83 2.77
N LEU A 165 17.71 -18.67 3.14
CA LEU A 165 18.81 -18.65 2.16
C LEU A 165 18.81 -19.95 1.35
N PRO A 166 19.22 -19.91 0.07
CA PRO A 166 19.53 -21.14 -0.66
C PRO A 166 20.53 -22.00 0.13
N PRO A 167 20.40 -23.34 0.12
CA PRO A 167 21.22 -24.22 0.94
C PRO A 167 22.72 -23.95 0.82
N GLU A 168 23.21 -23.72 -0.40
CA GLU A 168 24.62 -23.43 -0.70
C GLU A 168 25.12 -22.16 0.00
N PHE A 169 24.30 -21.14 0.13
CA PHE A 169 24.65 -19.88 0.82
C PHE A 169 24.52 -20.03 2.34
N ASP A 170 23.54 -20.76 2.84
CA ASP A 170 23.38 -21.01 4.28
C ASP A 170 24.54 -21.85 4.83
N GLU A 171 24.95 -22.89 4.10
CA GLU A 171 26.10 -23.71 4.47
C GLU A 171 27.39 -22.92 4.48
N ARG A 172 27.64 -22.10 3.45
CA ARG A 172 28.83 -21.23 3.38
C ARG A 172 28.83 -20.21 4.50
N LEU A 173 27.70 -19.56 4.79
CA LEU A 173 27.57 -18.60 5.88
C LEU A 173 27.98 -19.23 7.22
N ARG A 174 27.50 -20.43 7.51
CA ARG A 174 27.77 -21.12 8.78
C ARG A 174 29.21 -21.66 8.88
N ARG A 175 29.75 -22.15 7.78
CA ARG A 175 31.10 -22.73 7.75
C ARG A 175 32.17 -21.67 7.77
N ASP A 176 32.04 -20.65 6.91
CA ASP A 176 33.12 -19.71 6.62
C ASP A 176 32.98 -18.39 7.40
N HIS A 177 31.77 -18.05 7.91
CA HIS A 177 31.43 -16.80 8.59
C HIS A 177 30.59 -17.02 9.85
N PRO A 178 31.11 -17.71 10.89
CA PRO A 178 30.31 -18.09 12.07
C PRO A 178 29.79 -16.86 12.85
N THR A 179 30.53 -15.75 12.88
CA THR A 179 30.10 -14.50 13.52
C THR A 179 28.91 -13.89 12.78
N ALA A 180 28.99 -13.78 11.46
CA ALA A 180 27.88 -13.30 10.62
C ALA A 180 26.65 -14.23 10.74
N ALA A 181 26.87 -15.55 10.82
CA ALA A 181 25.79 -16.52 11.00
C ALA A 181 25.05 -16.34 12.33
N ALA A 182 25.78 -16.10 13.44
CA ALA A 182 25.19 -15.84 14.75
C ALA A 182 24.35 -14.54 14.72
N PHE A 183 24.86 -13.48 14.11
CA PHE A 183 24.08 -12.24 13.95
C PHE A 183 22.86 -12.45 13.04
N TRP A 184 23.02 -13.14 11.90
CA TRP A 184 21.92 -13.49 11.01
C TRP A 184 20.79 -14.19 11.74
N ASP A 185 21.09 -15.19 12.57
CA ASP A 185 20.12 -15.95 13.33
C ASP A 185 19.39 -15.12 14.41
N SER A 186 20.04 -14.07 14.91
CA SER A 186 19.45 -13.11 15.86
C SER A 186 18.48 -12.12 15.21
N THR A 187 18.51 -11.96 13.87
CA THR A 187 17.65 -11.01 13.17
C THR A 187 16.20 -11.48 13.08
N PRO A 188 15.22 -10.57 12.95
CA PRO A 188 13.81 -10.94 12.82
C PRO A 188 13.54 -11.85 11.61
N PRO A 189 12.59 -12.81 11.72
CA PRO A 189 12.23 -13.70 10.61
C PRO A 189 11.79 -12.97 9.34
N SER A 190 11.13 -11.82 9.47
CA SER A 190 10.70 -10.99 8.34
C SER A 190 11.89 -10.40 7.57
N TYR A 191 12.92 -9.96 8.29
CA TYR A 191 14.16 -9.47 7.68
C TYR A 191 14.88 -10.61 6.93
N ARG A 192 15.03 -11.79 7.57
CA ARG A 192 15.65 -12.96 6.94
C ARG A 192 14.93 -13.37 5.67
N LYS A 193 13.60 -13.45 5.72
CA LYS A 193 12.79 -13.75 4.54
C LYS A 193 13.01 -12.76 3.40
N MET A 194 13.05 -11.46 3.72
CA MET A 194 13.25 -10.40 2.72
C MET A 194 14.63 -10.50 2.07
N ARG A 195 15.69 -10.73 2.85
CA ARG A 195 17.07 -10.84 2.33
C ARG A 195 17.32 -12.14 1.58
N ALA A 196 16.79 -13.26 2.07
CA ALA A 196 16.84 -14.53 1.35
C ALA A 196 16.16 -14.42 -0.03
N PHE A 197 15.00 -13.80 -0.08
CA PHE A 197 14.33 -13.53 -1.35
C PHE A 197 15.14 -12.61 -2.26
N TRP A 198 15.68 -11.50 -1.74
CA TRP A 198 16.48 -10.57 -2.49
C TRP A 198 17.72 -11.24 -3.13
N ILE A 199 18.40 -12.14 -2.42
CA ILE A 199 19.51 -12.92 -2.97
C ILE A 199 19.01 -13.87 -4.05
N SER A 200 17.93 -14.63 -3.77
CA SER A 200 17.40 -15.67 -4.66
C SER A 200 16.79 -15.12 -5.95
N GLU A 201 16.23 -13.89 -5.91
CA GLU A 201 15.59 -13.25 -7.07
C GLU A 201 16.59 -12.85 -8.15
N ALA A 202 17.86 -12.71 -7.82
CA ALA A 202 18.86 -12.31 -8.78
C ALA A 202 19.02 -13.40 -9.87
N LYS A 203 18.80 -13.02 -11.12
CA LYS A 203 18.86 -13.95 -12.27
C LYS A 203 20.28 -14.42 -12.56
N ARG A 204 21.26 -13.53 -12.38
CA ARG A 204 22.67 -13.81 -12.67
C ARG A 204 23.41 -14.33 -11.43
N PRO A 205 24.18 -15.43 -11.55
CA PRO A 205 24.96 -15.99 -10.44
C PRO A 205 25.87 -14.95 -9.77
N GLU A 206 26.56 -14.12 -10.56
CA GLU A 206 27.48 -13.11 -10.05
C GLU A 206 26.74 -12.06 -9.19
N THR A 207 25.48 -11.78 -9.54
CA THR A 207 24.65 -10.86 -8.74
C THR A 207 24.24 -11.50 -7.43
N ARG A 208 23.97 -12.82 -7.40
CA ARG A 208 23.68 -13.55 -6.16
C ARG A 208 24.87 -13.55 -5.24
N GLU A 209 26.06 -13.85 -5.76
CA GLU A 209 27.32 -13.83 -5.00
C GLU A 209 27.59 -12.45 -4.41
N ARG A 210 27.49 -11.40 -5.22
CA ARG A 210 27.67 -10.03 -4.73
C ARG A 210 26.67 -9.67 -3.62
N ARG A 211 25.39 -10.02 -3.79
CA ARG A 211 24.36 -9.76 -2.78
C ARG A 211 24.61 -10.55 -1.50
N PHE A 212 25.10 -11.77 -1.63
CA PHE A 212 25.49 -12.58 -0.48
C PHE A 212 26.70 -12.00 0.24
N GLY A 213 27.73 -11.54 -0.47
CA GLY A 213 28.88 -10.84 0.12
C GLY A 213 28.46 -9.62 0.92
N LEU A 214 27.60 -8.75 0.37
CA LEU A 214 27.06 -7.59 1.08
C LEU A 214 26.29 -7.98 2.35
N LEU A 215 25.57 -9.10 2.34
CA LEU A 215 24.90 -9.60 3.52
C LEU A 215 25.90 -10.03 4.61
N ILE A 216 26.97 -10.74 4.23
CA ILE A 216 28.04 -11.16 5.14
C ILE A 216 28.70 -9.95 5.79
N GLU A 217 29.15 -8.99 4.96
CA GLU A 217 29.81 -7.76 5.45
C GLU A 217 28.95 -7.02 6.49
N ALA A 218 27.66 -6.85 6.22
CA ALA A 218 26.74 -6.21 7.16
C ALA A 218 26.58 -7.04 8.44
N CYS A 219 26.43 -8.37 8.33
CA CYS A 219 26.28 -9.24 9.48
C CYS A 219 27.56 -9.31 10.34
N ASP A 220 28.75 -9.32 9.74
CA ASP A 220 30.03 -9.28 10.47
C ASP A 220 30.23 -7.94 11.20
N ALA A 221 29.69 -6.84 10.65
CA ALA A 221 29.65 -5.55 11.32
C ALA A 221 28.58 -5.46 12.43
N GLY A 222 27.73 -6.50 12.61
CA GLY A 222 26.61 -6.47 13.54
C GLY A 222 25.47 -5.55 13.10
N GLU A 223 25.38 -5.26 11.82
CA GLU A 223 24.41 -4.33 11.26
C GLU A 223 23.42 -5.04 10.31
N ARG A 224 22.23 -4.46 10.15
CA ARG A 224 21.29 -4.92 9.13
C ARG A 224 21.59 -4.22 7.82
N LEU A 225 21.78 -5.01 6.77
CA LEU A 225 21.86 -4.47 5.42
C LEU A 225 20.60 -3.64 5.12
N GLN A 226 20.76 -2.40 4.72
CA GLN A 226 19.69 -1.44 4.42
C GLN A 226 18.97 -1.80 3.08
#